data_a8cb53bf3eb28bcfb12ab4e4108d6320
#
_entry.id   a8cb53bf3eb28bcfb12ab4e4108d6320
#
_cell.length_a   1.000
_cell.length_b   1.000
_cell.length_c   1.000
_cell.angle_alpha   90.00
_cell.angle_beta   90.00
_cell.angle_gamma   90.00
#
_symmetry.space_group_name_H-M   'P 1'
#
loop_
_entity.id
_entity.type
_entity.pdbx_description
1 polymer ?
#
loop_
_entity_poly.entity_id
_entity_poly.type
_entity_poly.pdbx_seq_one_letter_code
_entity_poly.pdbx_strand_id
1 'polypeptide(L)'
;MLLDRTRTERGAASPPKSDKALVGQAGAMSDKRSVLDANELERLGLYDPGAADATDRLELIRYVMSCGATVEDVAAATNLGELALDLNLRPRGSLTLGQVVATTGIEWPTARRLVTAVGLSTDPDSLVTDGEAATVRLLASASTDLLGEEATMQLARVAGNAMARVAETLVGVFRLQVELPRRESGTPYVDVVKEYSGLTQTLLPAFVSTLDAALRRQMVAVSERMWSTDIERSAVTLQRTVGFVDLVGYTSTTASLSVRQLTEMLIDFDERTAEVVARGGGQIVKTIGDEAMFVTEDVADACRIALDLVDASGGQLPPVRVGLATGEMVSVFGDLYGPEVNLAARLVTVADPSTAVVSEEVRSDTSGFRFERLAPLALRGFPDHITAYRLHR
;
A
#
# COMPACT_ATOMS: atom_id res chain seq x y z
N MET A 1 -57.22 15.91 13.39
CA MET A 1 -58.52 15.50 12.87
C MET A 1 -58.34 14.05 12.43
N LEU A 2 -58.62 13.20 13.37
CA LEU A 2 -59.55 12.06 13.34
C LEU A 2 -59.11 10.90 12.45
N LEU A 3 -58.57 9.81 13.04
CA LEU A 3 -59.29 8.57 13.42
C LEU A 3 -59.48 7.65 12.20
N ASP A 4 -59.25 6.40 12.14
CA ASP A 4 -59.54 5.36 13.13
C ASP A 4 -58.90 4.00 12.71
N ARG A 5 -58.78 3.17 13.71
CA ARG A 5 -58.37 1.79 13.81
C ARG A 5 -59.16 0.86 12.86
N THR A 6 -58.50 -0.20 12.36
CA THR A 6 -59.09 -1.57 12.51
C THR A 6 -57.98 -2.63 12.51
N ARG A 7 -57.96 -3.30 13.59
CA ARG A 7 -57.26 -4.56 13.93
C ARG A 7 -58.08 -5.73 13.39
N THR A 8 -57.42 -6.60 12.63
CA THR A 8 -57.96 -7.97 12.46
C THR A 8 -56.81 -8.99 12.55
N GLU A 9 -56.90 -9.78 13.60
CA GLU A 9 -56.14 -11.01 13.83
C GLU A 9 -56.59 -12.08 12.85
N ARG A 10 -55.67 -12.96 12.51
CA ARG A 10 -55.71 -14.40 12.20
C ARG A 10 -54.58 -14.69 11.18
N GLY A 11 -53.73 -15.67 11.33
CA GLY A 11 -53.72 -16.92 12.04
C GLY A 11 -52.33 -17.51 11.85
N ALA A 12 -51.84 -18.14 12.89
CA ALA A 12 -50.61 -18.89 12.90
C ALA A 12 -50.71 -20.08 11.92
N ALA A 13 -49.85 -20.12 10.91
CA ALA A 13 -49.63 -21.32 10.10
C ALA A 13 -48.29 -21.93 10.52
N SER A 14 -48.32 -23.12 11.03
CA SER A 14 -47.21 -23.98 11.40
C SER A 14 -46.32 -24.29 10.19
N PRO A 15 -45.00 -24.49 10.38
CA PRO A 15 -44.12 -24.85 9.29
C PRO A 15 -44.39 -26.31 8.80
N PRO A 16 -44.21 -26.57 7.52
CA PRO A 16 -44.38 -27.94 7.00
C PRO A 16 -43.23 -28.84 7.48
N LYS A 17 -43.63 -30.06 7.81
CA LYS A 17 -42.75 -31.13 8.28
C LYS A 17 -41.74 -31.52 7.19
N SER A 18 -40.51 -31.71 7.66
CA SER A 18 -39.39 -32.32 6.97
C SER A 18 -39.74 -33.52 6.12
N ASP A 19 -39.50 -33.47 4.81
CA ASP A 19 -39.30 -34.66 4.00
C ASP A 19 -37.81 -35.08 4.10
N LYS A 20 -37.60 -36.05 4.98
CA LYS A 20 -36.41 -36.91 5.00
C LYS A 20 -36.55 -37.97 3.90
N ALA A 21 -36.23 -37.67 2.67
CA ALA A 21 -35.98 -38.69 1.66
C ALA A 21 -35.38 -38.07 0.38
N LEU A 22 -34.11 -37.69 0.41
CA LEU A 22 -33.22 -37.57 -0.76
C LEU A 22 -31.77 -37.41 -0.30
N VAL A 23 -31.37 -38.16 0.73
CA VAL A 23 -29.97 -38.44 1.05
C VAL A 23 -29.68 -39.85 0.53
N GLY A 24 -29.26 -39.92 -0.70
CA GLY A 24 -28.88 -41.18 -1.29
C GLY A 24 -28.54 -41.04 -2.76
N GLN A 25 -27.37 -40.50 -3.07
CA GLN A 25 -26.52 -40.76 -4.23
C GLN A 25 -25.73 -39.53 -4.66
N ALA A 26 -25.04 -38.87 -3.70
CA ALA A 26 -23.81 -38.20 -4.02
C ALA A 26 -22.72 -39.27 -3.90
N GLY A 27 -22.41 -39.86 -5.04
CA GLY A 27 -21.35 -40.87 -5.15
C GLY A 27 -20.05 -40.35 -4.56
N ALA A 28 -19.48 -41.17 -3.72
CA ALA A 28 -18.13 -41.03 -3.16
C ALA A 28 -17.12 -40.91 -4.30
N MET A 29 -16.83 -39.68 -4.73
CA MET A 29 -15.50 -39.30 -5.17
C MET A 29 -14.70 -39.05 -3.88
N SER A 30 -14.30 -40.16 -3.27
CA SER A 30 -13.23 -40.16 -2.27
C SER A 30 -12.00 -39.50 -2.92
N ASP A 31 -11.79 -38.26 -2.56
CA ASP A 31 -10.55 -37.54 -2.80
C ASP A 31 -9.44 -38.31 -2.06
N LYS A 32 -8.85 -39.28 -2.77
CA LYS A 32 -7.62 -39.91 -2.36
C LYS A 32 -6.50 -38.87 -2.54
N ARG A 33 -6.41 -37.93 -1.63
CA ARG A 33 -5.16 -37.23 -1.32
C ARG A 33 -4.24 -38.28 -0.71
N SER A 34 -3.63 -39.09 -1.58
CA SER A 34 -2.57 -39.98 -1.15
C SER A 34 -1.43 -39.08 -0.67
N VAL A 35 -1.18 -39.04 0.63
CA VAL A 35 0.07 -38.51 1.17
C VAL A 35 1.14 -39.34 0.48
N LEU A 36 1.88 -38.76 -0.48
CA LEU A 36 2.94 -39.44 -1.20
C LEU A 36 3.95 -39.95 -0.15
N ASP A 37 4.30 -41.23 -0.24
CA ASP A 37 5.33 -41.85 0.60
C ASP A 37 6.69 -41.19 0.26
N ALA A 38 7.59 -41.12 1.26
CA ALA A 38 8.94 -40.59 1.07
C ALA A 38 9.69 -41.30 -0.07
N ASN A 39 9.49 -42.60 -0.25
CA ASN A 39 10.07 -43.39 -1.34
C ASN A 39 9.52 -42.97 -2.72
N GLU A 40 8.29 -42.50 -2.79
CA GLU A 40 7.69 -42.03 -4.02
C GLU A 40 8.22 -40.65 -4.40
N LEU A 41 8.40 -39.76 -3.41
CA LEU A 41 9.02 -38.44 -3.60
C LEU A 41 10.49 -38.59 -4.04
N GLU A 42 11.21 -39.56 -3.48
CA GLU A 42 12.59 -39.88 -3.87
C GLU A 42 12.63 -40.36 -5.35
N ARG A 43 11.76 -41.30 -5.74
CA ARG A 43 11.67 -41.76 -7.13
C ARG A 43 11.36 -40.66 -8.13
N LEU A 44 10.60 -39.64 -7.71
CA LEU A 44 10.27 -38.45 -8.50
C LEU A 44 11.39 -37.39 -8.49
N GLY A 45 12.47 -37.61 -7.73
CA GLY A 45 13.58 -36.68 -7.61
C GLY A 45 13.25 -35.41 -6.81
N LEU A 46 12.17 -35.40 -6.04
CA LEU A 46 11.70 -34.25 -5.25
C LEU A 46 12.27 -34.24 -3.82
N TYR A 47 12.78 -35.40 -3.39
CA TYR A 47 13.33 -35.63 -2.06
C TYR A 47 14.59 -36.50 -2.16
N ASP A 48 15.65 -36.10 -1.43
CA ASP A 48 16.88 -36.86 -1.25
C ASP A 48 17.06 -37.19 0.22
N PRO A 49 16.91 -38.47 0.65
CA PRO A 49 17.09 -38.87 2.05
C PRO A 49 18.53 -38.72 2.54
N GLY A 50 19.53 -38.58 1.66
CA GLY A 50 20.93 -38.35 1.99
C GLY A 50 21.29 -36.87 2.19
N ALA A 51 20.41 -35.94 1.91
CA ALA A 51 20.66 -34.51 2.08
C ALA A 51 20.71 -34.11 3.55
N ALA A 52 21.52 -33.11 3.89
CA ALA A 52 21.68 -32.65 5.28
C ALA A 52 20.37 -32.09 5.89
N ASP A 53 19.49 -31.60 5.07
CA ASP A 53 18.17 -31.01 5.39
C ASP A 53 17.01 -31.95 5.04
N ALA A 54 17.25 -33.22 4.79
CA ALA A 54 16.26 -34.18 4.31
C ALA A 54 14.97 -34.19 5.13
N THR A 55 15.07 -34.18 6.47
CA THR A 55 13.91 -34.20 7.37
C THR A 55 13.05 -32.94 7.19
N ASP A 56 13.67 -31.76 7.23
CA ASP A 56 12.98 -30.48 7.09
C ASP A 56 12.33 -30.34 5.71
N ARG A 57 13.03 -30.77 4.65
CA ARG A 57 12.51 -30.77 3.29
C ARG A 57 11.29 -31.67 3.14
N LEU A 58 11.34 -32.88 3.69
CA LEU A 58 10.21 -33.83 3.66
C LEU A 58 8.98 -33.27 4.38
N GLU A 59 9.19 -32.68 5.58
CA GLU A 59 8.11 -32.06 6.32
C GLU A 59 7.54 -30.85 5.58
N LEU A 60 8.37 -30.04 4.93
CA LEU A 60 7.92 -28.90 4.15
C LEU A 60 7.12 -29.34 2.91
N ILE A 61 7.55 -30.40 2.19
CA ILE A 61 6.78 -30.98 1.09
C ILE A 61 5.42 -31.44 1.59
N ARG A 62 5.37 -32.17 2.70
CA ARG A 62 4.09 -32.62 3.30
C ARG A 62 3.20 -31.44 3.68
N TYR A 63 3.79 -30.40 4.21
CA TYR A 63 3.06 -29.20 4.58
C TYR A 63 2.44 -28.51 3.36
N VAL A 64 3.20 -28.24 2.29
CA VAL A 64 2.67 -27.57 1.09
C VAL A 64 1.61 -28.45 0.39
N MET A 65 1.77 -29.76 0.39
CA MET A 65 0.74 -30.68 -0.12
C MET A 65 -0.55 -30.63 0.73
N SER A 66 -0.42 -30.49 2.05
CA SER A 66 -1.57 -30.29 2.93
C SER A 66 -2.29 -28.96 2.69
N CYS A 67 -1.57 -27.93 2.19
CA CYS A 67 -2.12 -26.66 1.74
C CYS A 67 -2.77 -26.74 0.34
N GLY A 68 -2.70 -27.87 -0.35
CA GLY A 68 -3.33 -28.10 -1.65
C GLY A 68 -2.37 -28.07 -2.84
N ALA A 69 -1.04 -28.12 -2.62
CA ALA A 69 -0.08 -28.30 -3.70
C ALA A 69 -0.27 -29.66 -4.41
N THR A 70 -0.04 -29.67 -5.72
CA THR A 70 0.12 -30.88 -6.51
C THR A 70 1.61 -31.30 -6.55
N VAL A 71 1.88 -32.50 -7.06
CA VAL A 71 3.26 -32.96 -7.29
C VAL A 71 3.98 -32.09 -8.32
N GLU A 72 3.26 -31.66 -9.33
CA GLU A 72 3.72 -30.75 -10.38
C GLU A 72 4.10 -29.38 -9.79
N ASP A 73 3.33 -28.88 -8.83
CA ASP A 73 3.66 -27.63 -8.15
C ASP A 73 4.97 -27.76 -7.34
N VAL A 74 5.11 -28.85 -6.60
CA VAL A 74 6.33 -29.13 -5.82
C VAL A 74 7.54 -29.27 -6.75
N ALA A 75 7.36 -29.92 -7.91
CA ALA A 75 8.43 -30.11 -8.91
C ALA A 75 8.83 -28.78 -9.59
N ALA A 76 7.88 -27.88 -9.81
CA ALA A 76 8.10 -26.58 -10.45
C ALA A 76 8.62 -25.52 -9.45
N ALA A 77 8.40 -25.70 -8.16
CA ALA A 77 8.73 -24.70 -7.14
C ALA A 77 10.24 -24.56 -6.92
N THR A 78 10.76 -23.36 -7.11
CA THR A 78 12.13 -23.01 -6.72
C THR A 78 12.27 -22.93 -5.20
N ASN A 79 11.20 -22.49 -4.51
CA ASN A 79 11.15 -22.35 -3.06
C ASN A 79 9.79 -22.85 -2.52
N LEU A 80 9.81 -23.89 -1.70
CA LEU A 80 8.60 -24.47 -1.13
C LEU A 80 7.92 -23.56 -0.09
N GLY A 81 8.67 -22.66 0.55
CA GLY A 81 8.08 -21.65 1.45
C GLY A 81 7.25 -20.62 0.69
N GLU A 82 7.72 -20.20 -0.48
CA GLU A 82 6.96 -19.31 -1.37
C GLU A 82 5.69 -20.00 -1.90
N LEU A 83 5.79 -21.27 -2.28
CA LEU A 83 4.63 -22.07 -2.68
C LEU A 83 3.61 -22.20 -1.54
N ALA A 84 4.07 -22.44 -0.30
CA ALA A 84 3.19 -22.48 0.87
C ALA A 84 2.46 -21.14 1.07
N LEU A 85 3.17 -20.04 0.93
CA LEU A 85 2.60 -18.70 1.04
C LEU A 85 1.56 -18.42 -0.04
N ASP A 86 1.88 -18.73 -1.30
CA ASP A 86 0.94 -18.54 -2.42
C ASP A 86 -0.36 -19.31 -2.17
N LEU A 87 -0.27 -20.60 -1.81
CA LEU A 87 -1.45 -21.43 -1.54
C LEU A 87 -2.31 -20.95 -0.36
N ASN A 88 -1.66 -20.35 0.66
CA ASN A 88 -2.37 -19.80 1.81
C ASN A 88 -3.04 -18.45 1.54
N LEU A 89 -2.39 -17.59 0.74
CA LEU A 89 -2.91 -16.27 0.37
C LEU A 89 -3.88 -16.32 -0.79
N ARG A 90 -3.67 -17.23 -1.73
CA ARG A 90 -4.42 -17.34 -2.98
C ARG A 90 -4.98 -18.75 -3.16
N PRO A 91 -6.04 -19.10 -2.40
CA PRO A 91 -6.70 -20.40 -2.59
C PRO A 91 -7.15 -20.53 -4.04
N ARG A 92 -6.80 -21.65 -4.68
CA ARG A 92 -7.07 -21.88 -6.10
C ARG A 92 -8.55 -21.80 -6.44
N GLY A 93 -8.87 -20.92 -7.38
CA GLY A 93 -10.20 -20.87 -7.99
C GLY A 93 -10.40 -21.95 -9.05
N SER A 94 -11.60 -22.00 -9.61
CA SER A 94 -11.99 -22.96 -10.64
C SER A 94 -11.96 -22.38 -12.05
N LEU A 95 -11.77 -21.08 -12.22
CA LEU A 95 -11.79 -20.37 -13.49
C LEU A 95 -10.40 -19.86 -13.84
N THR A 96 -10.08 -19.84 -15.14
CA THR A 96 -8.91 -19.13 -15.63
C THR A 96 -9.22 -17.66 -15.83
N LEU A 97 -8.17 -16.81 -15.86
CA LEU A 97 -8.31 -15.40 -16.14
C LEU A 97 -9.03 -15.14 -17.47
N GLY A 98 -8.67 -15.89 -18.52
CA GLY A 98 -9.33 -15.78 -19.83
C GLY A 98 -10.81 -16.09 -19.77
N GLN A 99 -11.21 -17.13 -19.02
CA GLN A 99 -12.62 -17.45 -18.81
C GLN A 99 -13.37 -16.33 -18.09
N VAL A 100 -12.78 -15.73 -17.05
CA VAL A 100 -13.39 -14.60 -16.35
C VAL A 100 -13.55 -13.41 -17.29
N VAL A 101 -12.49 -13.03 -18.01
CA VAL A 101 -12.53 -11.90 -18.97
C VAL A 101 -13.60 -12.11 -20.03
N ALA A 102 -13.76 -13.33 -20.58
CA ALA A 102 -14.77 -13.64 -21.57
C ALA A 102 -16.22 -13.38 -21.08
N THR A 103 -16.45 -13.37 -19.77
CA THR A 103 -17.77 -13.04 -19.18
C THR A 103 -18.02 -11.54 -19.00
N THR A 104 -17.01 -10.70 -19.18
CA THR A 104 -17.10 -9.27 -18.87
C THR A 104 -17.46 -8.38 -20.07
N GLY A 105 -17.31 -8.89 -21.28
CA GLY A 105 -17.56 -8.14 -22.53
C GLY A 105 -16.46 -7.15 -22.91
N ILE A 106 -15.38 -7.01 -22.13
CA ILE A 106 -14.23 -6.18 -22.52
C ILE A 106 -13.23 -6.97 -23.37
N GLU A 107 -12.55 -6.27 -24.27
CA GLU A 107 -11.51 -6.84 -25.11
C GLU A 107 -10.26 -7.23 -24.29
N TRP A 108 -9.59 -8.32 -24.69
CA TRP A 108 -8.39 -8.79 -23.97
C TRP A 108 -7.28 -7.74 -23.79
N PRO A 109 -6.96 -6.87 -24.76
CA PRO A 109 -5.95 -5.83 -24.57
C PRO A 109 -6.28 -4.87 -23.41
N THR A 110 -7.56 -4.46 -23.28
CA THR A 110 -8.04 -3.61 -22.18
C THR A 110 -8.01 -4.38 -20.86
N ALA A 111 -8.52 -5.62 -20.84
CA ALA A 111 -8.47 -6.49 -19.66
C ALA A 111 -7.03 -6.64 -19.15
N ARG A 112 -6.09 -6.96 -20.03
CA ARG A 112 -4.67 -7.12 -19.72
C ARG A 112 -4.08 -5.87 -19.07
N ARG A 113 -4.40 -4.68 -19.57
CA ARG A 113 -3.94 -3.40 -18.99
C ARG A 113 -4.49 -3.19 -17.58
N LEU A 114 -5.79 -3.48 -17.37
CA LEU A 114 -6.45 -3.33 -16.07
C LEU A 114 -5.90 -4.31 -15.03
N VAL A 115 -5.74 -5.59 -15.37
CA VAL A 115 -5.20 -6.58 -14.44
C VAL A 115 -3.72 -6.31 -14.10
N THR A 116 -2.93 -5.87 -15.08
CA THR A 116 -1.54 -5.41 -14.83
C THR A 116 -1.51 -4.26 -13.84
N ALA A 117 -2.43 -3.31 -13.96
CA ALA A 117 -2.48 -2.12 -13.11
C ALA A 117 -2.72 -2.46 -11.64
N VAL A 118 -3.45 -3.53 -11.34
CA VAL A 118 -3.71 -4.01 -9.97
C VAL A 118 -2.78 -5.16 -9.54
N GLY A 119 -1.78 -5.51 -10.36
CA GLY A 119 -0.77 -6.52 -9.99
C GLY A 119 -1.25 -7.98 -10.14
N LEU A 120 -2.32 -8.24 -10.90
CA LEU A 120 -2.77 -9.60 -11.20
C LEU A 120 -1.97 -10.21 -12.36
N SER A 121 -2.03 -11.55 -12.48
CA SER A 121 -1.45 -12.28 -13.62
C SER A 121 -1.99 -11.75 -14.94
N THR A 122 -1.16 -11.80 -15.99
CA THR A 122 -1.55 -11.48 -17.37
C THR A 122 -1.63 -12.70 -18.27
N ASP A 123 -1.42 -13.89 -17.71
CA ASP A 123 -1.56 -15.15 -18.42
C ASP A 123 -3.03 -15.57 -18.44
N PRO A 124 -3.68 -15.70 -19.62
CA PRO A 124 -5.08 -16.07 -19.73
C PRO A 124 -5.39 -17.47 -19.17
N ASP A 125 -4.41 -18.36 -19.11
CA ASP A 125 -4.56 -19.72 -18.63
C ASP A 125 -4.34 -19.86 -17.12
N SER A 126 -3.86 -18.79 -16.44
CA SER A 126 -3.67 -18.78 -14.99
C SER A 126 -5.02 -18.90 -14.25
N LEU A 127 -5.08 -19.80 -13.26
CA LEU A 127 -6.22 -19.91 -12.36
C LEU A 127 -6.27 -18.66 -11.45
N VAL A 128 -7.46 -18.10 -11.32
CA VAL A 128 -7.71 -16.93 -10.47
C VAL A 128 -8.57 -17.31 -9.27
N THR A 129 -8.32 -16.67 -8.14
CA THR A 129 -9.18 -16.81 -6.96
C THR A 129 -10.54 -16.15 -7.19
N ASP A 130 -11.53 -16.46 -6.37
CA ASP A 130 -12.85 -15.81 -6.44
C ASP A 130 -12.75 -14.28 -6.25
N GLY A 131 -11.84 -13.82 -5.36
CA GLY A 131 -11.56 -12.40 -5.15
C GLY A 131 -10.94 -11.73 -6.37
N GLU A 132 -9.95 -12.37 -7.02
CA GLU A 132 -9.35 -11.88 -8.26
C GLU A 132 -10.39 -11.83 -9.40
N ALA A 133 -11.21 -12.86 -9.52
CA ALA A 133 -12.31 -12.88 -10.50
C ALA A 133 -13.33 -11.76 -10.26
N ALA A 134 -13.68 -11.49 -9.00
CA ALA A 134 -14.55 -10.37 -8.64
C ALA A 134 -13.91 -9.03 -8.98
N THR A 135 -12.60 -8.88 -8.72
CA THR A 135 -11.84 -7.67 -9.09
C THR A 135 -11.84 -7.43 -10.59
N VAL A 136 -11.61 -8.46 -11.40
CA VAL A 136 -11.65 -8.35 -12.88
C VAL A 136 -13.02 -7.90 -13.36
N ARG A 137 -14.11 -8.48 -12.82
CA ARG A 137 -15.48 -8.07 -13.18
C ARG A 137 -15.79 -6.64 -12.75
N LEU A 138 -15.36 -6.23 -11.54
CA LEU A 138 -15.54 -4.87 -11.06
C LEU A 138 -14.82 -3.86 -11.96
N LEU A 139 -13.55 -4.10 -12.31
CA LEU A 139 -12.79 -3.21 -13.18
C LEU A 139 -13.40 -3.13 -14.59
N ALA A 140 -13.89 -4.26 -15.10
CA ALA A 140 -14.60 -4.28 -16.38
C ALA A 140 -15.87 -3.40 -16.34
N SER A 141 -16.76 -3.62 -15.36
CA SER A 141 -17.98 -2.83 -15.20
C SER A 141 -17.69 -1.34 -14.93
N ALA A 142 -16.67 -1.04 -14.12
CA ALA A 142 -16.24 0.34 -13.90
C ALA A 142 -15.79 1.01 -15.21
N SER A 143 -15.09 0.27 -16.06
CA SER A 143 -14.58 0.76 -17.35
C SER A 143 -15.70 1.01 -18.37
N THR A 144 -16.72 0.13 -18.42
CA THR A 144 -17.78 0.20 -19.44
C THR A 144 -18.98 1.04 -19.00
N ASP A 145 -19.37 0.94 -17.72
CA ASP A 145 -20.69 1.39 -17.27
C ASP A 145 -20.65 2.63 -16.35
N LEU A 146 -19.50 2.88 -15.66
CA LEU A 146 -19.46 3.88 -14.59
C LEU A 146 -18.50 5.05 -14.85
N LEU A 147 -17.21 4.76 -15.08
CA LEU A 147 -16.13 5.76 -15.06
C LEU A 147 -15.49 5.97 -16.43
N GLY A 148 -15.66 5.01 -17.36
CA GLY A 148 -14.90 4.93 -18.60
C GLY A 148 -13.50 4.33 -18.41
N GLU A 149 -12.88 3.93 -19.52
CA GLU A 149 -11.61 3.17 -19.51
C GLU A 149 -10.47 3.94 -18.86
N GLU A 150 -10.32 5.22 -19.18
CA GLU A 150 -9.18 6.00 -18.71
C GLU A 150 -9.23 6.23 -17.19
N ALA A 151 -10.37 6.65 -16.65
CA ALA A 151 -10.52 6.90 -15.22
C ALA A 151 -10.41 5.58 -14.41
N THR A 152 -10.96 4.48 -14.93
CA THR A 152 -10.80 3.15 -14.30
C THR A 152 -9.33 2.71 -14.31
N MET A 153 -8.61 2.93 -15.40
CA MET A 153 -7.19 2.62 -15.48
C MET A 153 -6.34 3.42 -14.49
N GLN A 154 -6.68 4.70 -14.32
CA GLN A 154 -6.01 5.57 -13.36
C GLN A 154 -6.24 5.08 -11.93
N LEU A 155 -7.50 4.81 -11.57
CA LEU A 155 -7.86 4.29 -10.25
C LEU A 155 -7.18 2.94 -9.97
N ALA A 156 -7.18 2.03 -10.95
CA ALA A 156 -6.53 0.73 -10.85
C ALA A 156 -5.03 0.84 -10.58
N ARG A 157 -4.33 1.77 -11.27
CA ARG A 157 -2.89 2.02 -11.04
C ARG A 157 -2.60 2.55 -9.64
N VAL A 158 -3.37 3.54 -9.19
CA VAL A 158 -3.19 4.11 -7.84
C VAL A 158 -3.42 3.03 -6.78
N ALA A 159 -4.52 2.28 -6.89
CA ALA A 159 -4.83 1.20 -5.95
C ALA A 159 -3.77 0.09 -5.98
N GLY A 160 -3.36 -0.36 -7.17
CA GLY A 160 -2.34 -1.40 -7.33
C GLY A 160 -0.99 -1.00 -6.73
N ASN A 161 -0.52 0.21 -7.04
CA ASN A 161 0.74 0.72 -6.48
C ASN A 161 0.68 0.88 -4.96
N ALA A 162 -0.43 1.37 -4.41
CA ALA A 162 -0.61 1.48 -2.97
C ALA A 162 -0.58 0.10 -2.29
N MET A 163 -1.28 -0.88 -2.86
CA MET A 163 -1.31 -2.25 -2.32
C MET A 163 0.04 -2.96 -2.45
N ALA A 164 0.79 -2.73 -3.53
CA ALA A 164 2.14 -3.27 -3.67
C ALA A 164 3.05 -2.77 -2.53
N ARG A 165 3.04 -1.48 -2.23
CA ARG A 165 3.82 -0.89 -1.12
C ARG A 165 3.40 -1.45 0.24
N VAL A 166 2.09 -1.60 0.48
CA VAL A 166 1.57 -2.23 1.70
C VAL A 166 2.05 -3.68 1.81
N ALA A 167 1.99 -4.45 0.74
CA ALA A 167 2.44 -5.84 0.71
C ALA A 167 3.95 -5.97 0.96
N GLU A 168 4.78 -5.14 0.30
CA GLU A 168 6.23 -5.08 0.53
C GLU A 168 6.56 -4.78 1.99
N THR A 169 5.83 -3.81 2.60
CA THR A 169 6.02 -3.45 4.00
C THR A 169 5.66 -4.61 4.93
N LEU A 170 4.52 -5.27 4.71
CA LEU A 170 4.09 -6.42 5.52
C LEU A 170 5.08 -7.57 5.46
N VAL A 171 5.54 -7.93 4.26
CA VAL A 171 6.53 -8.98 4.06
C VAL A 171 7.87 -8.59 4.69
N GLY A 172 8.30 -7.33 4.51
CA GLY A 172 9.54 -6.82 5.10
C GLY A 172 9.54 -6.86 6.63
N VAL A 173 8.46 -6.38 7.25
CA VAL A 173 8.29 -6.44 8.73
C VAL A 173 8.30 -7.88 9.22
N PHE A 174 7.59 -8.79 8.53
CA PHE A 174 7.61 -10.20 8.91
C PHE A 174 9.00 -10.79 8.84
N ARG A 175 9.74 -10.54 7.75
CA ARG A 175 11.11 -11.05 7.59
C ARG A 175 12.04 -10.54 8.70
N LEU A 176 11.98 -9.27 9.02
CA LEU A 176 12.87 -8.65 10.02
C LEU A 176 12.50 -9.04 11.45
N GLN A 177 11.21 -9.13 11.78
CA GLN A 177 10.74 -9.31 13.15
C GLN A 177 10.50 -10.78 13.53
N VAL A 178 10.25 -11.65 12.54
CA VAL A 178 9.90 -13.06 12.79
C VAL A 178 10.90 -14.01 12.12
N GLU A 179 11.08 -13.96 10.81
CA GLU A 179 11.88 -14.93 10.07
C GLU A 179 13.35 -14.90 10.50
N LEU A 180 14.01 -13.74 10.44
CA LEU A 180 15.43 -13.62 10.73
C LEU A 180 15.77 -14.05 12.17
N PRO A 181 15.09 -13.57 13.23
CA PRO A 181 15.37 -14.01 14.59
C PRO A 181 15.16 -15.51 14.81
N ARG A 182 14.14 -16.11 14.18
CA ARG A 182 13.88 -17.54 14.26
C ARG A 182 14.99 -18.36 13.60
N ARG A 183 15.44 -17.94 12.41
CA ARG A 183 16.55 -18.60 11.72
C ARG A 183 17.86 -18.48 12.48
N GLU A 184 18.16 -17.33 13.07
CA GLU A 184 19.33 -17.11 13.90
C GLU A 184 19.31 -17.99 15.18
N SER A 185 18.12 -18.28 15.72
CA SER A 185 17.96 -19.20 16.86
C SER A 185 18.00 -20.68 16.47
N GLY A 186 18.18 -21.02 15.19
CA GLY A 186 18.25 -22.40 14.70
C GLY A 186 16.89 -23.08 14.54
N THR A 187 15.78 -22.33 14.49
CA THR A 187 14.45 -22.88 14.24
C THR A 187 14.41 -23.53 12.84
N PRO A 188 13.89 -24.76 12.68
CA PRO A 188 13.72 -25.41 11.38
C PRO A 188 12.92 -24.54 10.43
N TYR A 189 13.31 -24.51 9.15
CA TYR A 189 12.64 -23.63 8.16
C TYR A 189 11.17 -23.95 7.98
N VAL A 190 10.79 -25.23 8.05
CA VAL A 190 9.39 -25.66 7.97
C VAL A 190 8.53 -25.04 9.08
N ASP A 191 9.06 -24.89 10.30
CA ASP A 191 8.33 -24.30 11.41
C ASP A 191 8.16 -22.79 11.23
N VAL A 192 9.16 -22.11 10.67
CA VAL A 192 9.04 -20.68 10.27
C VAL A 192 7.96 -20.50 9.22
N VAL A 193 7.89 -21.38 8.21
CA VAL A 193 6.87 -21.34 7.16
C VAL A 193 5.47 -21.60 7.73
N LYS A 194 5.32 -22.57 8.63
CA LYS A 194 4.04 -22.87 9.31
C LYS A 194 3.58 -21.68 10.17
N GLU A 195 4.50 -21.08 10.94
CA GLU A 195 4.20 -19.90 11.78
C GLU A 195 3.75 -18.72 10.91
N TYR A 196 4.45 -18.46 9.80
CA TYR A 196 4.08 -17.42 8.86
C TYR A 196 2.68 -17.64 8.28
N SER A 197 2.39 -18.83 7.82
CA SER A 197 1.08 -19.19 7.28
C SER A 197 -0.02 -18.99 8.32
N GLY A 198 0.20 -19.40 9.58
CA GLY A 198 -0.75 -19.20 10.67
C GLY A 198 -0.99 -17.72 11.00
N LEU A 199 0.09 -16.92 11.06
CA LEU A 199 0.00 -15.48 11.25
C LEU A 199 -0.75 -14.80 10.10
N THR A 200 -0.47 -15.17 8.87
CA THR A 200 -1.15 -14.62 7.70
C THR A 200 -2.65 -14.91 7.73
N GLN A 201 -3.05 -16.14 8.01
CA GLN A 201 -4.46 -16.52 8.10
C GLN A 201 -5.21 -15.78 9.22
N THR A 202 -4.52 -15.46 10.33
CA THR A 202 -5.13 -14.82 11.51
C THR A 202 -5.13 -13.30 11.40
N LEU A 203 -4.00 -12.71 10.99
CA LEU A 203 -3.80 -11.25 11.04
C LEU A 203 -4.24 -10.54 9.76
N LEU A 204 -4.11 -11.17 8.59
CA LEU A 204 -4.44 -10.52 7.32
C LEU A 204 -5.91 -10.05 7.24
N PRO A 205 -6.93 -10.83 7.66
CA PRO A 205 -8.31 -10.36 7.65
C PRO A 205 -8.52 -9.13 8.54
N ALA A 206 -7.91 -9.09 9.73
CA ALA A 206 -7.99 -7.95 10.63
C ALA A 206 -7.28 -6.72 10.03
N PHE A 207 -6.13 -6.92 9.40
CA PHE A 207 -5.39 -5.85 8.72
C PHE A 207 -6.17 -5.29 7.53
N VAL A 208 -6.79 -6.12 6.70
CA VAL A 208 -7.66 -5.69 5.58
C VAL A 208 -8.85 -4.88 6.10
N SER A 209 -9.46 -5.29 7.22
CA SER A 209 -10.53 -4.51 7.86
C SER A 209 -10.04 -3.14 8.33
N THR A 210 -8.80 -3.06 8.84
CA THR A 210 -8.16 -1.78 9.22
C THR A 210 -7.94 -0.88 8.00
N LEU A 211 -7.48 -1.45 6.89
CA LEU A 211 -7.32 -0.70 5.63
C LEU A 211 -8.66 -0.16 5.10
N ASP A 212 -9.73 -0.96 5.15
CA ASP A 212 -11.08 -0.50 4.75
C ASP A 212 -11.54 0.67 5.63
N ALA A 213 -11.38 0.57 6.95
CA ALA A 213 -11.76 1.64 7.88
C ALA A 213 -10.93 2.93 7.64
N ALA A 214 -9.62 2.79 7.42
CA ALA A 214 -8.72 3.90 7.11
C ALA A 214 -9.10 4.57 5.77
N LEU A 215 -9.34 3.78 4.72
CA LEU A 215 -9.76 4.29 3.41
C LEU A 215 -11.06 5.08 3.52
N ARG A 216 -12.09 4.54 4.19
CA ARG A 216 -13.37 5.24 4.40
C ARG A 216 -13.18 6.56 5.13
N ARG A 217 -12.35 6.58 6.18
CA ARG A 217 -12.05 7.81 6.92
C ARG A 217 -11.35 8.84 6.04
N GLN A 218 -10.37 8.43 5.24
CA GLN A 218 -9.68 9.32 4.28
C GLN A 218 -10.62 9.85 3.21
N MET A 219 -11.53 9.02 2.69
CA MET A 219 -12.53 9.47 1.72
C MET A 219 -13.43 10.59 2.29
N VAL A 220 -13.89 10.44 3.54
CA VAL A 220 -14.66 11.50 4.21
C VAL A 220 -13.83 12.78 4.32
N ALA A 221 -12.60 12.70 4.83
CA ALA A 221 -11.74 13.87 4.98
C ALA A 221 -11.43 14.58 3.64
N VAL A 222 -11.23 13.82 2.57
CA VAL A 222 -11.03 14.38 1.21
C VAL A 222 -12.31 15.02 0.71
N SER A 223 -13.49 14.38 0.88
CA SER A 223 -14.78 14.92 0.47
C SER A 223 -15.10 16.24 1.17
N GLU A 224 -14.88 16.33 2.48
CA GLU A 224 -15.09 17.55 3.26
C GLU A 224 -14.26 18.72 2.69
N ARG A 225 -13.00 18.47 2.34
CA ARG A 225 -12.13 19.48 1.72
C ARG A 225 -12.56 19.88 0.31
N MET A 226 -12.99 18.92 -0.51
CA MET A 226 -13.38 19.18 -1.90
C MET A 226 -14.72 19.91 -2.02
N TRP A 227 -15.67 19.64 -1.12
CA TRP A 227 -16.98 20.29 -1.14
C TRP A 227 -17.02 21.65 -0.45
N SER A 228 -15.99 22.01 0.33
CA SER A 228 -15.87 23.35 0.93
C SER A 228 -15.33 24.40 -0.05
N THR A 229 -14.84 24.01 -1.21
CA THR A 229 -14.29 24.90 -2.24
C THR A 229 -15.37 25.27 -3.28
N ASP A 230 -15.45 26.55 -3.65
CA ASP A 230 -16.36 27.08 -4.67
C ASP A 230 -16.32 26.23 -5.96
N ILE A 231 -17.51 25.86 -6.42
CA ILE A 231 -17.75 24.98 -7.58
C ILE A 231 -17.13 25.50 -8.88
N GLU A 232 -16.73 26.77 -8.95
CA GLU A 232 -16.13 27.42 -10.14
C GLU A 232 -14.62 27.08 -10.30
N ARG A 233 -13.94 26.55 -9.28
CA ARG A 233 -12.55 26.09 -9.44
C ARG A 233 -12.55 24.64 -9.93
N SER A 234 -11.83 24.41 -11.02
CA SER A 234 -11.60 23.07 -11.57
C SER A 234 -11.27 22.08 -10.44
N ALA A 235 -11.98 20.95 -10.40
CA ALA A 235 -11.81 19.89 -9.38
C ALA A 235 -10.37 19.31 -9.31
N VAL A 236 -9.46 19.81 -10.13
CA VAL A 236 -8.08 19.35 -10.30
C VAL A 236 -7.07 20.37 -9.79
N THR A 237 -7.41 21.68 -9.75
CA THR A 237 -6.47 22.75 -9.33
C THR A 237 -6.74 23.16 -7.89
N LEU A 238 -5.70 23.13 -7.06
CA LEU A 238 -5.76 23.42 -5.63
C LEU A 238 -4.77 24.51 -5.26
N GLN A 239 -5.19 25.52 -4.49
CA GLN A 239 -4.27 26.45 -3.83
C GLN A 239 -3.74 25.77 -2.56
N ARG A 240 -2.44 25.51 -2.48
CA ARG A 240 -1.81 24.81 -1.35
C ARG A 240 -0.41 25.33 -1.10
N THR A 241 0.09 25.09 0.11
CA THR A 241 1.50 25.24 0.44
C THR A 241 2.13 23.84 0.49
N VAL A 242 3.15 23.64 -0.33
CA VAL A 242 3.94 22.40 -0.35
C VAL A 242 5.27 22.61 0.35
N GLY A 243 5.64 21.60 1.12
CA GLY A 243 6.94 21.52 1.79
C GLY A 243 7.68 20.24 1.45
N PHE A 244 8.99 20.36 1.31
CA PHE A 244 9.93 19.24 1.28
C PHE A 244 10.83 19.33 2.50
N VAL A 245 11.02 18.20 3.16
CA VAL A 245 11.98 18.02 4.27
C VAL A 245 12.95 16.92 3.89
N ASP A 246 14.24 17.13 4.12
CA ASP A 246 15.33 16.27 3.68
C ASP A 246 16.40 16.13 4.78
N LEU A 247 16.92 14.90 4.98
CA LEU A 247 18.00 14.61 5.92
C LEU A 247 19.34 15.09 5.37
N VAL A 248 20.02 15.92 6.13
CA VAL A 248 21.34 16.44 5.72
C VAL A 248 22.41 15.35 5.82
N GLY A 249 23.12 15.16 4.71
CA GLY A 249 24.25 14.23 4.67
C GLY A 249 23.88 12.76 4.62
N TYR A 250 22.63 12.43 4.29
CA TYR A 250 22.15 11.05 4.18
C TYR A 250 23.08 10.14 3.36
N THR A 251 23.43 10.54 2.13
CA THR A 251 24.30 9.76 1.24
C THR A 251 25.67 9.44 1.85
N SER A 252 26.26 10.36 2.59
CA SER A 252 27.55 10.14 3.26
C SER A 252 27.40 9.29 4.52
N THR A 253 26.32 9.48 5.25
CA THR A 253 26.02 8.74 6.49
C THR A 253 25.70 7.28 6.20
N THR A 254 24.91 7.01 5.16
CA THR A 254 24.51 5.63 4.79
C THR A 254 25.68 4.74 4.41
N ALA A 255 26.76 5.31 3.86
CA ALA A 255 27.95 4.56 3.51
C ALA A 255 28.67 3.90 4.73
N SER A 256 28.41 4.40 5.94
CA SER A 256 29.02 3.92 7.18
C SER A 256 28.06 3.14 8.09
N LEU A 257 26.74 3.15 7.80
CA LEU A 257 25.74 2.48 8.61
C LEU A 257 25.54 1.02 8.20
N SER A 258 25.28 0.16 9.19
CA SER A 258 24.71 -1.16 8.92
C SER A 258 23.28 -1.03 8.39
N VAL A 259 22.78 -2.06 7.71
CA VAL A 259 21.39 -2.11 7.22
C VAL A 259 20.39 -1.84 8.36
N ARG A 260 20.63 -2.40 9.53
CA ARG A 260 19.80 -2.21 10.72
C ARG A 260 19.75 -0.74 11.15
N GLN A 261 20.91 -0.10 11.30
CA GLN A 261 21.00 1.32 11.70
C GLN A 261 20.35 2.25 10.68
N LEU A 262 20.52 1.93 9.38
CA LEU A 262 19.87 2.68 8.31
C LEU A 262 18.34 2.55 8.42
N THR A 263 17.83 1.35 8.63
CA THR A 263 16.39 1.10 8.77
C THR A 263 15.82 1.84 9.98
N GLU A 264 16.48 1.76 11.15
CA GLU A 264 16.09 2.46 12.37
C GLU A 264 16.04 3.98 12.17
N MET A 265 17.04 4.55 11.49
CA MET A 265 17.10 5.99 11.18
C MET A 265 15.97 6.43 10.24
N LEU A 266 15.66 5.64 9.21
CA LEU A 266 14.57 5.97 8.28
C LEU A 266 13.20 5.86 8.94
N ILE A 267 12.99 4.87 9.80
CA ILE A 267 11.75 4.73 10.58
C ILE A 267 11.58 5.93 11.52
N ASP A 268 12.62 6.31 12.27
CA ASP A 268 12.58 7.46 13.20
C ASP A 268 12.31 8.78 12.45
N PHE A 269 12.90 8.95 11.27
CA PHE A 269 12.63 10.11 10.40
C PHE A 269 11.18 10.14 9.92
N ASP A 270 10.66 9.03 9.41
CA ASP A 270 9.29 8.94 8.89
C ASP A 270 8.26 9.17 10.01
N GLU A 271 8.42 8.52 11.16
CA GLU A 271 7.53 8.67 12.33
C GLU A 271 7.51 10.12 12.85
N ARG A 272 8.66 10.75 13.06
CA ARG A 272 8.73 12.13 13.54
C ARG A 272 8.17 13.12 12.52
N THR A 273 8.49 12.93 11.25
CA THR A 273 7.98 13.79 10.18
C THR A 273 6.46 13.68 10.10
N ALA A 274 5.92 12.47 10.11
CA ALA A 274 4.47 12.23 10.08
C ALA A 274 3.77 12.84 11.30
N GLU A 275 4.34 12.68 12.51
CA GLU A 275 3.78 13.25 13.74
C GLU A 275 3.75 14.78 13.71
N VAL A 276 4.86 15.43 13.34
CA VAL A 276 4.95 16.88 13.28
C VAL A 276 4.01 17.46 12.23
N VAL A 277 3.98 16.87 11.04
CA VAL A 277 3.10 17.30 9.96
C VAL A 277 1.63 17.15 10.35
N ALA A 278 1.24 16.00 10.89
CA ALA A 278 -0.16 15.76 11.30
C ALA A 278 -0.59 16.70 12.43
N ARG A 279 0.25 16.92 13.44
CA ARG A 279 -0.01 17.87 14.54
C ARG A 279 -0.17 19.30 14.05
N GLY A 280 0.58 19.68 13.03
CA GLY A 280 0.51 21.01 12.40
C GLY A 280 -0.64 21.19 11.42
N GLY A 281 -1.53 20.20 11.24
CA GLY A 281 -2.66 20.26 10.30
C GLY A 281 -2.26 19.97 8.84
N GLY A 282 -1.04 19.51 8.60
CA GLY A 282 -0.57 19.10 7.29
C GLY A 282 -0.85 17.64 6.96
N GLN A 283 -0.53 17.25 5.74
CA GLN A 283 -0.62 15.89 5.22
C GLN A 283 0.66 15.50 4.50
N ILE A 284 1.22 14.33 4.81
CA ILE A 284 2.29 13.74 4.01
C ILE A 284 1.70 13.30 2.67
N VAL A 285 2.31 13.74 1.58
CA VAL A 285 1.96 13.34 0.21
C VAL A 285 2.72 12.06 -0.16
N LYS A 286 4.03 12.07 0.08
CA LYS A 286 4.91 10.92 -0.18
C LYS A 286 6.23 11.05 0.56
N THR A 287 6.88 9.91 0.79
CA THR A 287 8.27 9.82 1.26
C THR A 287 9.12 9.18 0.16
N ILE A 288 10.30 9.71 -0.10
CA ILE A 288 11.25 9.25 -1.13
C ILE A 288 12.63 9.13 -0.48
N GLY A 289 12.92 7.96 0.08
CA GLY A 289 14.18 7.75 0.80
C GLY A 289 14.28 8.60 2.07
N ASP A 290 15.17 9.55 2.06
CA ASP A 290 15.45 10.51 3.13
C ASP A 290 14.71 11.85 2.99
N GLU A 291 13.84 11.96 2.01
CA GLU A 291 13.05 13.15 1.73
C GLU A 291 11.54 12.86 1.89
N ALA A 292 10.80 13.76 2.55
CA ALA A 292 9.35 13.69 2.60
C ALA A 292 8.71 14.97 2.04
N MET A 293 7.63 14.78 1.28
CA MET A 293 6.80 15.85 0.74
C MET A 293 5.52 15.94 1.57
N PHE A 294 5.21 17.14 2.07
CA PHE A 294 3.96 17.42 2.77
C PHE A 294 3.24 18.63 2.18
N VAL A 295 1.98 18.78 2.55
CA VAL A 295 1.12 19.86 2.06
C VAL A 295 0.21 20.35 3.18
N THR A 296 -0.10 21.67 3.14
CA THR A 296 -1.08 22.31 4.01
C THR A 296 -2.04 23.17 3.20
N GLU A 297 -3.19 23.49 3.77
CA GLU A 297 -4.12 24.49 3.21
C GLU A 297 -3.69 25.90 3.60
N ASP A 298 -3.24 26.08 4.84
CA ASP A 298 -2.83 27.36 5.39
C ASP A 298 -1.30 27.52 5.33
N VAL A 299 -0.84 28.69 4.89
CA VAL A 299 0.58 29.01 4.76
C VAL A 299 1.26 29.08 6.13
N ALA A 300 0.57 29.58 7.16
CA ALA A 300 1.14 29.71 8.49
C ALA A 300 1.31 28.31 9.14
N ASP A 301 0.44 27.36 8.83
CA ASP A 301 0.60 25.96 9.26
C ASP A 301 1.85 25.35 8.66
N ALA A 302 2.10 25.56 7.36
CA ALA A 302 3.33 25.09 6.71
C ALA A 302 4.59 25.68 7.37
N CYS A 303 4.57 26.98 7.68
CA CYS A 303 5.69 27.64 8.36
C CYS A 303 5.94 27.07 9.77
N ARG A 304 4.87 26.80 10.54
CA ARG A 304 4.98 26.14 11.87
C ARG A 304 5.56 24.74 11.74
N ILE A 305 5.03 23.94 10.83
CA ILE A 305 5.52 22.58 10.55
C ILE A 305 7.00 22.61 10.19
N ALA A 306 7.40 23.50 9.28
CA ALA A 306 8.80 23.60 8.86
C ALA A 306 9.76 23.90 10.03
N LEU A 307 9.38 24.84 10.91
CA LEU A 307 10.17 25.17 12.09
C LEU A 307 10.18 24.04 13.12
N ASP A 308 9.03 23.38 13.34
CA ASP A 308 8.93 22.26 14.27
C ASP A 308 9.72 21.05 13.77
N LEU A 309 9.79 20.79 12.46
CA LEU A 309 10.63 19.75 11.86
C LEU A 309 12.12 20.04 12.08
N VAL A 310 12.54 21.31 11.88
CA VAL A 310 13.91 21.74 12.13
C VAL A 310 14.26 21.57 13.61
N ASP A 311 13.38 21.97 14.51
CA ASP A 311 13.60 21.87 15.97
C ASP A 311 13.56 20.42 16.47
N ALA A 312 12.73 19.57 15.88
CA ALA A 312 12.63 18.14 16.20
C ALA A 312 13.82 17.31 15.69
N SER A 313 14.61 17.89 14.76
CA SER A 313 15.83 17.27 14.26
C SER A 313 16.98 17.43 15.27
N GLY A 314 17.87 16.45 15.32
CA GLY A 314 18.99 16.42 16.24
C GLY A 314 18.93 15.21 17.19
N GLY A 315 19.98 15.02 17.97
CA GLY A 315 20.15 13.82 18.79
C GLY A 315 20.59 12.63 17.95
N GLN A 316 19.72 11.65 17.75
CA GLN A 316 20.04 10.46 16.93
C GLN A 316 19.76 10.66 15.43
N LEU A 317 18.88 11.61 15.07
CA LEU A 317 18.63 11.94 13.68
C LEU A 317 19.61 13.00 13.18
N PRO A 318 20.11 12.90 11.93
CA PRO A 318 20.80 13.98 11.27
C PRO A 318 19.94 15.27 11.24
N PRO A 319 20.56 16.45 11.13
CA PRO A 319 19.83 17.68 10.89
C PRO A 319 18.94 17.55 9.65
N VAL A 320 17.76 18.19 9.67
CA VAL A 320 16.94 18.32 8.48
C VAL A 320 17.07 19.71 7.87
N ARG A 321 16.66 19.82 6.62
CA ARG A 321 16.46 21.09 5.92
C ARG A 321 15.07 21.07 5.30
N VAL A 322 14.42 22.23 5.18
CA VAL A 322 13.06 22.35 4.69
C VAL A 322 12.97 23.40 3.58
N GLY A 323 12.19 23.12 2.55
CA GLY A 323 11.85 24.07 1.49
C GLY A 323 10.35 24.22 1.37
N LEU A 324 9.80 25.46 1.37
CA LEU A 324 8.36 25.73 1.21
C LEU A 324 8.08 26.59 0.00
N ALA A 325 7.01 26.28 -0.72
CA ALA A 325 6.42 27.17 -1.73
C ALA A 325 4.88 27.06 -1.69
N THR A 326 4.19 28.14 -2.06
CA THR A 326 2.73 28.20 -2.09
C THR A 326 2.24 28.68 -3.44
N GLY A 327 1.10 28.16 -3.90
CA GLY A 327 0.47 28.56 -5.15
C GLY A 327 -0.50 27.51 -5.69
N GLU A 328 -0.84 27.64 -6.95
CA GLU A 328 -1.74 26.71 -7.64
C GLU A 328 -1.01 25.41 -7.99
N MET A 329 -1.60 24.28 -7.63
CA MET A 329 -1.10 22.95 -7.91
C MET A 329 -2.18 22.08 -8.51
N VAL A 330 -1.79 21.14 -9.36
CA VAL A 330 -2.69 20.15 -9.94
C VAL A 330 -2.58 18.85 -9.15
N SER A 331 -3.71 18.35 -8.65
CA SER A 331 -3.77 17.04 -7.99
C SER A 331 -4.15 15.97 -9.00
N VAL A 332 -3.24 15.05 -9.25
CA VAL A 332 -3.42 13.92 -10.18
C VAL A 332 -2.91 12.64 -9.54
N PHE A 333 -3.74 11.61 -9.49
CA PHE A 333 -3.39 10.28 -8.95
C PHE A 333 -2.90 10.27 -7.50
N GLY A 334 -3.40 11.21 -6.67
CA GLY A 334 -2.98 11.34 -5.29
C GLY A 334 -1.61 12.01 -5.10
N ASP A 335 -1.02 12.51 -6.18
CA ASP A 335 0.21 13.32 -6.15
C ASP A 335 -0.10 14.77 -6.56
N LEU A 336 0.81 15.70 -6.28
CA LEU A 336 0.70 17.10 -6.61
C LEU A 336 1.75 17.49 -7.64
N TYR A 337 1.33 18.31 -8.60
CA TYR A 337 2.17 18.80 -9.69
C TYR A 337 2.00 20.31 -9.84
N GLY A 338 3.09 21.00 -10.16
CA GLY A 338 3.08 22.43 -10.41
C GLY A 338 4.46 23.06 -10.31
N PRO A 339 4.61 24.30 -10.75
CA PRO A 339 5.85 25.07 -10.59
C PRO A 339 6.27 25.18 -9.12
N GLU A 340 5.31 25.33 -8.21
CA GLU A 340 5.52 25.49 -6.76
C GLU A 340 6.07 24.20 -6.14
N VAL A 341 5.61 23.02 -6.59
CA VAL A 341 6.16 21.72 -6.17
C VAL A 341 7.65 21.64 -6.56
N ASN A 342 7.96 22.03 -7.80
CA ASN A 342 9.34 22.05 -8.26
C ASN A 342 10.17 23.11 -7.50
N LEU A 343 9.59 24.26 -7.19
CA LEU A 343 10.25 25.32 -6.46
C LEU A 343 10.60 24.86 -5.03
N ALA A 344 9.64 24.33 -4.28
CA ALA A 344 9.88 23.79 -2.92
C ALA A 344 10.97 22.71 -2.92
N ALA A 345 10.92 21.78 -3.88
CA ALA A 345 11.95 20.74 -4.06
C ALA A 345 13.35 21.32 -4.40
N ARG A 346 13.45 22.51 -4.97
CA ARG A 346 14.75 23.19 -5.16
C ARG A 346 15.16 24.00 -3.94
N LEU A 347 14.21 24.61 -3.26
CA LEU A 347 14.51 25.39 -2.04
C LEU A 347 15.08 24.50 -0.93
N VAL A 348 14.57 23.26 -0.76
CA VAL A 348 15.14 22.33 0.22
C VAL A 348 16.62 22.01 -0.09
N THR A 349 16.99 21.90 -1.36
CA THR A 349 18.39 21.57 -1.73
C THR A 349 19.40 22.69 -1.45
N VAL A 350 18.94 23.95 -1.37
CA VAL A 350 19.79 25.12 -1.11
C VAL A 350 19.69 25.61 0.34
N ALA A 351 18.80 25.01 1.13
CA ALA A 351 18.71 25.29 2.55
C ALA A 351 19.93 24.76 3.31
N ASP A 352 20.46 25.57 4.22
CA ASP A 352 21.49 25.14 5.16
C ASP A 352 20.95 24.08 6.13
N PRO A 353 21.81 23.24 6.72
CA PRO A 353 21.39 22.31 7.78
C PRO A 353 20.62 23.04 8.90
N SER A 354 19.58 22.40 9.40
CA SER A 354 18.69 22.95 10.45
C SER A 354 18.07 24.29 10.10
N THR A 355 17.73 24.50 8.82
CA THR A 355 17.03 25.71 8.37
C THR A 355 15.85 25.40 7.47
N ALA A 356 14.91 26.34 7.39
CA ALA A 356 13.82 26.34 6.44
C ALA A 356 13.95 27.54 5.49
N VAL A 357 13.85 27.27 4.18
CA VAL A 357 13.87 28.27 3.11
C VAL A 357 12.52 28.31 2.42
N VAL A 358 11.98 29.50 2.20
CA VAL A 358 10.63 29.71 1.68
C VAL A 358 10.63 30.63 0.48
N SER A 359 9.61 30.50 -0.40
CA SER A 359 9.41 31.37 -1.55
C SER A 359 8.90 32.76 -1.13
N GLU A 360 8.92 33.72 -2.06
CA GLU A 360 8.36 35.09 -1.88
C GLU A 360 6.85 35.03 -1.57
N GLU A 361 6.12 34.13 -2.22
CA GLU A 361 4.67 33.97 -2.03
C GLU A 361 4.37 33.50 -0.59
N VAL A 362 5.12 32.52 -0.06
CA VAL A 362 4.97 32.08 1.34
C VAL A 362 5.19 33.26 2.30
N ARG A 363 6.19 34.09 2.07
CA ARG A 363 6.44 35.28 2.87
C ARG A 363 5.30 36.31 2.77
N SER A 364 4.75 36.50 1.57
CA SER A 364 3.69 37.50 1.31
C SER A 364 2.35 37.10 1.89
N ASP A 365 2.04 35.80 1.87
CA ASP A 365 0.74 35.26 2.23
C ASP A 365 0.62 34.90 3.72
N THR A 366 1.67 35.18 4.53
CA THR A 366 1.63 34.91 5.96
C THR A 366 2.24 36.03 6.80
N SER A 367 1.84 36.07 8.05
CA SER A 367 2.33 37.02 9.06
C SER A 367 2.66 36.30 10.36
N GLY A 368 3.37 36.98 11.26
CA GLY A 368 3.73 36.42 12.58
C GLY A 368 5.04 35.62 12.58
N PHE A 369 5.76 35.58 11.46
CA PHE A 369 7.08 34.97 11.34
C PHE A 369 8.12 36.02 10.93
N ARG A 370 9.40 35.76 11.26
CA ARG A 370 10.49 36.55 10.78
C ARG A 370 11.14 35.94 9.57
N PHE A 371 11.37 36.75 8.54
CA PHE A 371 11.97 36.33 7.28
C PHE A 371 13.28 37.08 7.02
N GLU A 372 14.34 36.34 6.78
CA GLU A 372 15.63 36.88 6.36
C GLU A 372 15.80 36.66 4.86
N ARG A 373 15.92 37.76 4.09
CA ARG A 373 16.09 37.66 2.64
C ARG A 373 17.43 37.03 2.30
N LEU A 374 17.43 36.03 1.46
CA LEU A 374 18.65 35.42 0.93
C LEU A 374 19.15 36.17 -0.31
N ALA A 375 20.42 35.94 -0.67
CA ALA A 375 20.92 36.36 -1.97
C ALA A 375 20.08 35.68 -3.10
N PRO A 376 19.91 36.35 -4.24
CA PRO A 376 19.14 35.77 -5.35
C PRO A 376 19.69 34.41 -5.73
N LEU A 377 18.77 33.40 -5.80
CA LEU A 377 19.13 32.00 -6.02
C LEU A 377 19.03 31.66 -7.49
N ALA A 378 20.07 31.07 -8.07
CA ALA A 378 20.02 30.42 -9.38
C ALA A 378 19.62 28.96 -9.20
N LEU A 379 18.36 28.63 -9.48
CA LEU A 379 17.83 27.28 -9.30
C LEU A 379 17.70 26.55 -10.64
N ARG A 380 18.10 25.28 -10.68
CA ARG A 380 18.01 24.47 -11.89
C ARG A 380 16.54 24.32 -12.34
N GLY A 381 16.26 24.70 -13.58
CA GLY A 381 14.91 24.63 -14.16
C GLY A 381 14.11 25.94 -14.05
N PHE A 382 14.68 26.97 -13.43
CA PHE A 382 14.11 28.32 -13.37
C PHE A 382 14.98 29.28 -14.19
N PRO A 383 14.41 30.02 -15.15
CA PRO A 383 15.20 30.89 -16.04
C PRO A 383 15.76 32.12 -15.34
N ASP A 384 15.06 32.62 -14.33
CA ASP A 384 15.40 33.80 -13.56
C ASP A 384 15.92 33.45 -12.16
N HIS A 385 16.58 34.41 -11.53
CA HIS A 385 16.97 34.29 -10.13
C HIS A 385 15.71 34.34 -9.24
N ILE A 386 15.60 33.38 -8.36
CA ILE A 386 14.48 33.26 -7.41
C ILE A 386 14.78 34.07 -6.15
N THR A 387 13.84 34.90 -5.72
CA THR A 387 13.84 35.52 -4.39
C THR A 387 13.33 34.50 -3.37
N ALA A 388 14.10 34.26 -2.34
CA ALA A 388 13.75 33.35 -1.27
C ALA A 388 14.20 33.90 0.10
N TYR A 389 13.62 33.32 1.14
CA TYR A 389 13.86 33.79 2.52
C TYR A 389 14.14 32.60 3.43
N ARG A 390 15.04 32.82 4.39
CA ARG A 390 15.16 31.93 5.54
C ARG A 390 14.06 32.27 6.53
N LEU A 391 13.34 31.24 6.97
CA LEU A 391 12.24 31.33 7.92
C LEU A 391 12.77 31.23 9.36
N HIS A 392 12.27 32.09 10.24
CA HIS A 392 12.55 32.08 11.68
C HIS A 392 11.25 32.23 12.46
N ARG A 393 11.24 31.76 13.71
CA ARG A 393 10.13 32.04 14.66
C ARG A 393 9.97 33.52 14.93
#